data_62fb8b819d3411e0fcde5b2fb5d2abaa
#
_entry.id   62fb8b819d3411e0fcde5b2fb5d2abaa
#
_cell.length_a   1.000
_cell.length_b   1.000
_cell.length_c   1.000
_cell.angle_alpha   90.00
_cell.angle_beta   90.00
_cell.angle_gamma   90.00
#
_symmetry.space_group_name_H-M   'P 1'
#
loop_
_entity.id
_entity.type
_entity.pdbx_description
1 polymer ?
#
loop_
_entity_poly.entity_id
_entity_poly.type
_entity_poly.pdbx_seq_one_letter_code
_entity_poly.pdbx_strand_id
1 'polypeptide(L)'
;KILVACFTRFNQMKLFRLMPNGSLDNSFVINTEASDITNVKVLSDDTILINVYMPAIYPLPEYSILKKLKVNGIIENSFDTGSGFNGLVNDVFEDENHGLLVTGNFTKYNGTFVNGTIKLLGGNGYLINGNNVLDFNNDGCDIQDISFPRLKLNLVSNNVPISFIPDEFGQYSISVLEGNYNLISSLENPSYFNITPSSVSVTFPDDPSPFIQNFCITPNGNHPDLEISILPLTPARPGFDTKCKLFYKNKGNQLQSGSFSLTFNDNVLDLVSSVPLQNTISGNMLSWNFTDLSPMESREVMVVFNANTPTESPALNANDVISFTANITSALVDEIPIDNIFNLNQTVVNSYDPNDKTCLQGKTVSSEVIGEYVHYLIRFENTGSYNAQNITVTDYIDTSKFDISTLVPLTGSHLFVTKISEGNKVEFYFENINLPFQNATNDGFVAFKIKTKPNLTVGDSFSNSANIYFDYNSAIITNEYVSTIQALSSEDFDFKNYFTVYPNPSDNILNISKNDNILINNIAIYNVLGQLVISIPNAESVQNIDVSKLTEGQYFIVIKTEKGISNTKFIKN
;
A
#
# COMPACT_ATOMS: atom_id res chain seq x y z
N LYS A 1 9.11 -14.43 -51.70
CA LYS A 1 7.64 -14.42 -51.64
C LYS A 1 7.18 -13.23 -50.81
N ILE A 2 6.01 -12.66 -51.11
CA ILE A 2 5.46 -11.49 -50.44
C ILE A 2 4.20 -11.91 -49.71
N LEU A 3 4.10 -11.60 -48.40
CA LEU A 3 2.90 -11.79 -47.60
C LEU A 3 2.05 -10.51 -47.71
N VAL A 4 0.77 -10.66 -47.95
CA VAL A 4 -0.18 -9.54 -48.11
C VAL A 4 -1.35 -9.74 -47.18
N ALA A 5 -1.52 -8.83 -46.23
CA ALA A 5 -2.71 -8.74 -45.38
C ALA A 5 -3.65 -7.67 -45.97
N CYS A 6 -4.91 -8.00 -46.21
CA CYS A 6 -5.88 -7.05 -46.75
C CYS A 6 -7.27 -7.25 -46.16
N PHE A 7 -8.04 -6.15 -46.06
CA PHE A 7 -9.45 -6.19 -45.69
C PHE A 7 -10.33 -6.60 -46.87
N THR A 8 -11.22 -7.55 -46.62
CA THR A 8 -12.26 -7.90 -47.59
C THR A 8 -13.39 -6.86 -47.56
N ARG A 9 -14.31 -6.93 -48.57
CA ARG A 9 -15.52 -6.08 -48.60
C ARG A 9 -16.44 -6.24 -47.37
N PHE A 10 -16.25 -7.29 -46.60
CA PHE A 10 -17.00 -7.58 -45.34
C PHE A 10 -16.21 -7.21 -44.10
N ASN A 11 -15.20 -6.36 -44.19
CA ASN A 11 -14.34 -5.91 -43.09
C ASN A 11 -13.57 -7.05 -42.37
N GLN A 12 -13.35 -8.18 -43.05
CA GLN A 12 -12.53 -9.29 -42.55
C GLN A 12 -11.12 -9.16 -43.13
N MET A 13 -10.11 -9.24 -42.27
CA MET A 13 -8.72 -9.28 -42.75
C MET A 13 -8.39 -10.69 -43.22
N LYS A 14 -7.85 -10.79 -44.47
CA LYS A 14 -7.33 -12.03 -45.03
C LYS A 14 -5.85 -11.89 -45.35
N LEU A 15 -5.12 -12.98 -45.16
CA LEU A 15 -3.70 -13.07 -45.43
C LEU A 15 -3.48 -13.93 -46.66
N PHE A 16 -2.73 -13.41 -47.65
CA PHE A 16 -2.37 -14.08 -48.88
C PHE A 16 -0.85 -14.06 -49.04
N ARG A 17 -0.33 -15.01 -49.80
CA ARG A 17 1.07 -15.02 -50.21
C ARG A 17 1.18 -14.93 -51.73
N LEU A 18 2.07 -14.07 -52.19
CA LEU A 18 2.35 -13.90 -53.61
C LEU A 18 3.72 -14.51 -53.94
N MET A 19 3.81 -15.10 -55.11
CA MET A 19 5.06 -15.48 -55.73
C MET A 19 5.85 -14.23 -56.17
N PRO A 20 7.19 -14.33 -56.43
CA PRO A 20 8.00 -13.20 -56.90
C PRO A 20 7.49 -12.52 -58.16
N ASN A 21 6.75 -13.23 -58.99
CA ASN A 21 6.12 -12.70 -60.22
C ASN A 21 4.76 -12.02 -59.98
N GLY A 22 4.33 -11.90 -58.71
CA GLY A 22 3.05 -11.29 -58.32
C GLY A 22 1.82 -12.20 -58.43
N SER A 23 1.96 -13.45 -58.88
CA SER A 23 0.85 -14.41 -58.91
C SER A 23 0.55 -14.95 -57.48
N LEU A 24 -0.71 -15.35 -57.26
CA LEU A 24 -1.12 -15.95 -55.99
C LEU A 24 -0.40 -17.31 -55.76
N ASP A 25 0.17 -17.50 -54.57
CA ASP A 25 0.74 -18.76 -54.18
C ASP A 25 -0.34 -19.66 -53.56
N ASN A 26 -0.91 -20.56 -54.37
CA ASN A 26 -1.98 -21.46 -53.98
C ASN A 26 -1.51 -22.55 -52.97
N SER A 27 -0.20 -22.68 -52.72
CA SER A 27 0.33 -23.58 -51.68
C SER A 27 0.25 -22.99 -50.26
N PHE A 28 -0.13 -21.72 -50.16
CA PHE A 28 -0.30 -21.03 -48.90
C PHE A 28 -1.78 -20.95 -48.54
N VAL A 29 -2.22 -21.73 -47.60
CA VAL A 29 -3.62 -21.82 -47.20
C VAL A 29 -3.70 -21.60 -45.69
N ILE A 30 -4.43 -20.56 -45.25
CA ILE A 30 -4.71 -20.35 -43.85
C ILE A 30 -6.04 -21.03 -43.50
N ASN A 31 -5.99 -21.94 -42.56
CA ASN A 31 -7.18 -22.55 -41.96
C ASN A 31 -7.41 -21.97 -40.57
N THR A 32 -7.80 -20.69 -40.49
CA THR A 32 -8.23 -20.04 -39.25
C THR A 32 -9.65 -19.53 -39.46
N GLU A 33 -10.51 -19.81 -38.48
CA GLU A 33 -11.85 -19.20 -38.37
C GLU A 33 -11.77 -17.75 -37.86
N ALA A 34 -10.56 -17.18 -37.76
CA ALA A 34 -10.32 -15.89 -37.17
C ALA A 34 -10.85 -14.73 -38.02
N SER A 35 -11.70 -13.93 -37.42
CA SER A 35 -12.32 -12.78 -38.08
C SER A 35 -11.40 -11.54 -38.16
N ASP A 36 -10.48 -11.34 -37.21
CA ASP A 36 -9.68 -10.12 -37.11
C ASP A 36 -8.20 -10.38 -36.80
N ILE A 37 -7.39 -10.53 -37.89
CA ILE A 37 -5.93 -10.54 -37.79
C ILE A 37 -5.46 -9.09 -37.73
N THR A 38 -4.89 -8.65 -36.61
CA THR A 38 -4.46 -7.25 -36.42
C THR A 38 -2.97 -7.04 -36.63
N ASN A 39 -2.16 -8.09 -36.51
CA ASN A 39 -0.71 -8.03 -36.75
C ASN A 39 -0.21 -9.31 -37.41
N VAL A 40 0.81 -9.17 -38.30
CA VAL A 40 1.45 -10.27 -39.00
C VAL A 40 2.96 -10.03 -39.03
N LYS A 41 3.74 -10.99 -38.50
CA LYS A 41 5.20 -10.94 -38.49
C LYS A 41 5.78 -12.21 -39.08
N VAL A 42 6.77 -12.10 -39.95
CA VAL A 42 7.59 -13.21 -40.38
C VAL A 42 8.75 -13.33 -39.39
N LEU A 43 8.92 -14.50 -38.82
CA LEU A 43 9.98 -14.79 -37.84
C LEU A 43 11.26 -15.23 -38.57
N SER A 44 12.36 -15.28 -37.88
CA SER A 44 13.69 -15.64 -38.41
C SER A 44 13.78 -17.06 -38.97
N ASP A 45 12.89 -17.97 -38.55
CA ASP A 45 12.74 -19.35 -39.01
C ASP A 45 11.79 -19.50 -40.21
N ASP A 46 11.44 -18.40 -40.86
CA ASP A 46 10.45 -18.31 -41.98
C ASP A 46 9.01 -18.67 -41.56
N THR A 47 8.73 -18.95 -40.32
CA THR A 47 7.35 -19.11 -39.82
C THR A 47 6.66 -17.74 -39.70
N ILE A 48 5.35 -17.74 -39.58
CA ILE A 48 4.56 -16.51 -39.59
C ILE A 48 3.79 -16.43 -38.29
N LEU A 49 4.01 -15.36 -37.55
CA LEU A 49 3.24 -15.05 -36.33
C LEU A 49 2.08 -14.12 -36.70
N ILE A 50 0.88 -14.45 -36.28
CA ILE A 50 -0.31 -13.60 -36.44
C ILE A 50 -0.91 -13.29 -35.09
N ASN A 51 -1.40 -12.07 -34.88
CA ASN A 51 -2.26 -11.71 -33.79
C ASN A 51 -3.72 -11.79 -34.20
N VAL A 52 -4.50 -12.57 -33.48
CA VAL A 52 -5.94 -12.71 -33.63
C VAL A 52 -6.60 -11.94 -32.51
N TYR A 53 -7.26 -10.84 -32.85
CA TYR A 53 -7.99 -10.02 -31.90
C TYR A 53 -9.48 -10.35 -31.92
N MET A 54 -10.05 -10.50 -30.73
CA MET A 54 -11.48 -10.69 -30.51
C MET A 54 -12.01 -9.49 -29.74
N PRO A 55 -12.83 -8.62 -30.36
CA PRO A 55 -13.41 -7.47 -29.68
C PRO A 55 -14.39 -7.91 -28.59
N ALA A 56 -14.59 -7.06 -27.59
CA ALA A 56 -15.54 -7.31 -26.52
C ALA A 56 -16.96 -7.53 -27.06
N ILE A 57 -17.58 -8.67 -26.76
CA ILE A 57 -18.98 -9.00 -27.05
C ILE A 57 -19.62 -9.43 -25.72
N TYR A 58 -20.46 -8.54 -25.14
CA TYR A 58 -21.08 -8.81 -23.84
C TYR A 58 -21.69 -10.22 -23.76
N PRO A 59 -21.38 -11.04 -22.71
CA PRO A 59 -20.59 -10.72 -21.51
C PRO A 59 -19.08 -10.97 -21.62
N LEU A 60 -18.54 -11.29 -22.80
CA LEU A 60 -17.13 -11.66 -22.98
C LEU A 60 -16.28 -10.41 -23.17
N PRO A 61 -15.16 -10.26 -22.41
CA PRO A 61 -14.21 -9.19 -22.59
C PRO A 61 -13.44 -9.35 -23.92
N GLU A 62 -12.79 -8.28 -24.37
CA GLU A 62 -11.85 -8.37 -25.49
C GLU A 62 -10.60 -9.20 -25.12
N TYR A 63 -10.02 -9.85 -26.10
CA TYR A 63 -8.76 -10.56 -25.94
C TYR A 63 -7.99 -10.71 -27.24
N SER A 64 -6.68 -10.93 -27.16
CA SER A 64 -5.80 -11.25 -28.27
C SER A 64 -5.09 -12.58 -28.05
N ILE A 65 -4.95 -13.35 -29.12
CA ILE A 65 -4.18 -14.61 -29.11
C ILE A 65 -3.14 -14.54 -30.23
N LEU A 66 -1.87 -14.83 -29.90
CA LEU A 66 -0.86 -15.05 -30.92
C LEU A 66 -0.96 -16.48 -31.44
N LYS A 67 -0.91 -16.66 -32.76
CA LYS A 67 -0.83 -17.96 -33.40
C LYS A 67 0.37 -17.99 -34.33
N LYS A 68 1.10 -19.09 -34.33
CA LYS A 68 2.21 -19.34 -35.24
C LYS A 68 1.74 -20.20 -36.39
N LEU A 69 2.08 -19.79 -37.61
CA LEU A 69 1.79 -20.53 -38.82
C LEU A 69 3.10 -21.07 -39.41
N LYS A 70 3.07 -22.29 -39.85
CA LYS A 70 4.13 -22.86 -40.69
C LYS A 70 4.27 -22.10 -41.99
N VAL A 71 5.38 -22.29 -42.69
CA VAL A 71 5.68 -21.62 -43.97
C VAL A 71 4.57 -21.80 -45.02
N ASN A 72 3.79 -22.88 -44.96
CA ASN A 72 2.66 -23.14 -45.84
C ASN A 72 1.32 -22.55 -45.39
N GLY A 73 1.28 -21.83 -44.27
CA GLY A 73 0.09 -21.19 -43.70
C GLY A 73 -0.73 -22.03 -42.74
N ILE A 74 -0.34 -23.28 -42.49
CA ILE A 74 -1.01 -24.17 -41.52
C ILE A 74 -0.61 -23.76 -40.10
N ILE A 75 -1.60 -23.69 -39.17
CA ILE A 75 -1.36 -23.40 -37.77
C ILE A 75 -0.40 -24.44 -37.15
N GLU A 76 0.60 -23.93 -36.44
CA GLU A 76 1.51 -24.75 -35.63
C GLU A 76 0.91 -24.94 -34.24
N ASN A 77 0.28 -26.08 -34.02
CA ASN A 77 -0.43 -26.34 -32.76
C ASN A 77 0.49 -26.50 -31.53
N SER A 78 1.80 -26.66 -31.74
CA SER A 78 2.79 -26.67 -30.66
C SER A 78 3.09 -25.27 -30.11
N PHE A 79 2.72 -24.23 -30.85
CA PHE A 79 2.80 -22.84 -30.38
C PHE A 79 1.44 -22.45 -29.80
N ASP A 80 1.36 -22.47 -28.47
CA ASP A 80 0.15 -22.10 -27.72
C ASP A 80 0.47 -20.95 -26.77
N THR A 81 -0.27 -19.86 -26.85
CA THR A 81 -0.19 -18.71 -25.94
C THR A 81 -1.28 -18.76 -24.86
N GLY A 82 -1.88 -19.94 -24.64
CA GLY A 82 -2.90 -20.15 -23.60
C GLY A 82 -4.15 -19.30 -23.82
N SER A 83 -4.65 -18.67 -22.75
CA SER A 83 -5.79 -17.74 -22.82
C SER A 83 -5.45 -16.40 -23.49
N GLY A 84 -4.16 -16.15 -23.80
CA GLY A 84 -3.71 -14.96 -24.50
C GLY A 84 -3.66 -13.71 -23.63
N PHE A 85 -3.90 -12.57 -24.27
CA PHE A 85 -3.84 -11.23 -23.70
C PHE A 85 -5.25 -10.68 -23.48
N ASN A 86 -5.49 -10.01 -22.37
CA ASN A 86 -6.78 -9.39 -22.05
C ASN A 86 -7.01 -8.03 -22.75
N GLY A 87 -6.35 -7.79 -23.86
CA GLY A 87 -6.46 -6.57 -24.66
C GLY A 87 -5.73 -6.70 -25.99
N LEU A 88 -5.65 -5.60 -26.73
CA LEU A 88 -5.06 -5.57 -28.09
C LEU A 88 -3.54 -5.69 -28.03
N VAL A 89 -2.97 -6.61 -28.83
CA VAL A 89 -1.53 -6.65 -29.14
C VAL A 89 -1.25 -5.68 -30.28
N ASN A 90 -0.40 -4.68 -30.04
CA ASN A 90 -0.05 -3.66 -31.03
C ASN A 90 1.10 -4.10 -31.92
N ASP A 91 2.15 -4.71 -31.35
CA ASP A 91 3.30 -5.19 -32.12
C ASP A 91 4.01 -6.35 -31.42
N VAL A 92 4.79 -7.10 -32.20
CA VAL A 92 5.62 -8.21 -31.73
C VAL A 92 6.98 -8.13 -32.40
N PHE A 93 8.05 -8.19 -31.61
CA PHE A 93 9.44 -8.22 -32.05
C PHE A 93 10.08 -9.54 -31.64
N GLU A 94 10.76 -10.20 -32.57
CA GLU A 94 11.63 -11.35 -32.27
C GLU A 94 13.02 -10.82 -31.92
N ASP A 95 13.57 -11.25 -30.78
CA ASP A 95 14.94 -10.94 -30.38
C ASP A 95 15.96 -11.96 -30.91
N GLU A 96 17.25 -11.70 -30.65
CA GLU A 96 18.37 -12.53 -31.10
C GLU A 96 18.33 -13.96 -30.56
N ASN A 97 17.58 -14.22 -29.48
CA ASN A 97 17.40 -15.52 -28.85
C ASN A 97 16.04 -16.17 -29.17
N HIS A 98 15.36 -15.71 -30.22
CA HIS A 98 14.03 -16.15 -30.64
C HIS A 98 12.92 -15.88 -29.61
N GLY A 99 13.16 -15.05 -28.58
CA GLY A 99 12.13 -14.56 -27.69
C GLY A 99 11.24 -13.52 -28.39
N LEU A 100 9.95 -13.54 -28.08
CA LEU A 100 9.00 -12.58 -28.65
C LEU A 100 8.72 -11.46 -27.65
N LEU A 101 9.17 -10.25 -27.93
CA LEU A 101 8.78 -9.07 -27.19
C LEU A 101 7.43 -8.58 -27.73
N VAL A 102 6.39 -8.70 -26.94
CA VAL A 102 5.02 -8.34 -27.28
C VAL A 102 4.64 -7.04 -26.60
N THR A 103 4.12 -6.09 -27.35
CA THR A 103 3.67 -4.80 -26.85
C THR A 103 2.20 -4.57 -27.23
N GLY A 104 1.45 -3.89 -26.35
CA GLY A 104 0.04 -3.66 -26.65
C GLY A 104 -0.78 -3.09 -25.49
N ASN A 105 -2.07 -3.07 -25.73
CA ASN A 105 -3.08 -2.60 -24.81
C ASN A 105 -3.61 -3.77 -23.96
N PHE A 106 -2.76 -4.35 -23.14
CA PHE A 106 -3.14 -5.46 -22.26
C PHE A 106 -2.47 -5.32 -20.88
N THR A 107 -3.14 -5.79 -19.86
CA THR A 107 -2.62 -5.85 -18.48
C THR A 107 -2.42 -7.26 -17.98
N LYS A 108 -2.92 -8.26 -18.72
CA LYS A 108 -2.71 -9.67 -18.41
C LYS A 108 -2.29 -10.47 -19.63
N TYR A 109 -1.44 -11.43 -19.39
CA TYR A 109 -1.12 -12.53 -20.28
C TYR A 109 -1.32 -13.85 -19.51
N ASN A 110 -2.17 -14.72 -20.02
CA ASN A 110 -2.57 -15.97 -19.36
C ASN A 110 -2.98 -15.77 -17.88
N GLY A 111 -3.76 -14.72 -17.60
CA GLY A 111 -4.21 -14.39 -16.26
C GLY A 111 -3.15 -13.71 -15.36
N THR A 112 -1.86 -13.72 -15.76
CA THR A 112 -0.77 -13.06 -15.03
C THR A 112 -0.66 -11.59 -15.43
N PHE A 113 -0.55 -10.70 -14.47
CA PHE A 113 -0.41 -9.27 -14.72
C PHE A 113 0.92 -8.94 -15.41
N VAL A 114 0.81 -8.12 -16.48
CA VAL A 114 1.91 -7.60 -17.27
C VAL A 114 1.54 -6.18 -17.72
N ASN A 115 2.50 -5.28 -17.78
CA ASN A 115 2.19 -3.86 -18.06
C ASN A 115 2.43 -3.52 -19.53
N GLY A 116 1.50 -3.94 -20.42
CA GLY A 116 1.51 -3.62 -21.84
C GLY A 116 2.72 -4.10 -22.64
N THR A 117 3.70 -4.70 -21.97
CA THR A 117 4.92 -5.25 -22.59
C THR A 117 5.34 -6.51 -21.87
N ILE A 118 5.55 -7.58 -22.64
CA ILE A 118 6.04 -8.86 -22.11
C ILE A 118 7.01 -9.49 -23.10
N LYS A 119 8.04 -10.15 -22.57
CA LYS A 119 8.89 -11.05 -23.37
C LYS A 119 8.40 -12.48 -23.19
N LEU A 120 7.91 -13.07 -24.28
CA LEU A 120 7.60 -14.49 -24.35
C LEU A 120 8.89 -15.24 -24.74
N LEU A 121 9.37 -16.08 -23.86
CA LEU A 121 10.46 -17.02 -24.15
C LEU A 121 9.79 -18.25 -24.75
N GLY A 122 10.12 -18.66 -25.95
CA GLY A 122 9.43 -19.74 -26.69
C GLY A 122 9.21 -20.99 -25.82
N GLY A 123 7.94 -21.31 -25.54
CA GLY A 123 7.48 -22.41 -24.69
C GLY A 123 5.96 -22.34 -24.48
N ASN A 124 5.34 -23.46 -24.08
CA ASN A 124 3.92 -23.46 -23.72
C ASN A 124 3.71 -22.74 -22.39
N GLY A 125 2.71 -21.85 -22.33
CA GLY A 125 2.25 -21.25 -21.08
C GLY A 125 1.33 -22.20 -20.32
N TYR A 126 1.55 -22.34 -19.02
CA TYR A 126 0.75 -23.18 -18.12
C TYR A 126 0.15 -22.31 -17.01
N LEU A 127 -1.00 -22.71 -16.47
CA LEU A 127 -1.71 -21.99 -15.44
C LEU A 127 -1.74 -22.77 -14.13
N ILE A 128 -1.54 -22.06 -13.03
CA ILE A 128 -1.80 -22.52 -11.66
C ILE A 128 -2.91 -21.64 -11.12
N ASN A 129 -4.07 -22.24 -10.87
CA ASN A 129 -5.26 -21.52 -10.37
C ASN A 129 -5.64 -22.06 -9.00
N GLY A 130 -6.31 -21.23 -8.20
CA GLY A 130 -6.84 -21.72 -6.94
C GLY A 130 -7.62 -20.67 -6.16
N ASN A 131 -8.11 -21.09 -4.99
CA ASN A 131 -8.85 -20.30 -4.05
C ASN A 131 -8.32 -20.54 -2.64
N ASN A 132 -8.24 -19.48 -1.84
CA ASN A 132 -7.83 -19.53 -0.44
C ASN A 132 -9.07 -19.38 0.43
N VAL A 133 -9.28 -20.30 1.36
CA VAL A 133 -10.49 -20.42 2.16
C VAL A 133 -10.13 -20.52 3.64
N LEU A 134 -10.86 -19.80 4.49
CA LEU A 134 -10.76 -19.88 5.94
C LEU A 134 -11.86 -20.79 6.48
N ASP A 135 -11.47 -21.98 6.91
CA ASP A 135 -12.30 -22.92 7.67
C ASP A 135 -12.28 -22.50 9.15
N PHE A 136 -13.20 -21.59 9.50
CA PHE A 136 -13.27 -21.06 10.86
C PHE A 136 -13.96 -22.01 11.83
N ASN A 137 -14.88 -22.83 11.36
CA ASN A 137 -15.61 -23.81 12.17
C ASN A 137 -14.87 -25.14 12.34
N ASN A 138 -13.79 -25.35 11.56
CA ASN A 138 -12.90 -26.52 11.59
C ASN A 138 -13.65 -27.85 11.26
N ASP A 139 -14.58 -27.79 10.31
CA ASP A 139 -15.29 -28.97 9.79
C ASP A 139 -14.78 -29.44 8.42
N GLY A 140 -13.76 -28.73 7.87
CA GLY A 140 -13.11 -28.97 6.59
C GLY A 140 -13.52 -27.95 5.53
N CYS A 141 -12.50 -27.42 4.80
CA CYS A 141 -12.75 -26.36 3.82
C CYS A 141 -13.80 -26.74 2.78
N ASP A 142 -14.91 -26.04 2.76
CA ASP A 142 -16.04 -26.27 1.88
C ASP A 142 -16.62 -24.95 1.29
N ILE A 143 -17.76 -25.05 0.61
CA ILE A 143 -18.42 -23.92 -0.05
C ILE A 143 -19.07 -22.92 0.93
N GLN A 144 -19.24 -23.29 2.21
CA GLN A 144 -19.85 -22.43 3.23
C GLN A 144 -18.81 -21.57 3.93
N ASP A 145 -17.54 -21.90 3.77
CA ASP A 145 -16.42 -21.17 4.34
C ASP A 145 -16.17 -19.85 3.64
N ILE A 146 -15.55 -18.93 4.37
CA ILE A 146 -15.25 -17.59 3.87
C ILE A 146 -13.92 -17.57 3.09
N SER A 147 -13.82 -16.67 2.12
CA SER A 147 -12.56 -16.43 1.41
C SER A 147 -11.50 -15.92 2.38
N PHE A 148 -10.26 -16.46 2.27
CA PHE A 148 -9.11 -15.93 2.98
C PHE A 148 -8.42 -14.87 2.12
N PRO A 149 -8.51 -13.57 2.48
CA PRO A 149 -8.02 -12.50 1.65
C PRO A 149 -6.49 -12.43 1.67
N ARG A 150 -5.90 -12.00 0.55
CA ARG A 150 -4.49 -11.55 0.46
C ARG A 150 -3.45 -12.56 0.98
N LEU A 151 -3.72 -13.87 0.88
CA LEU A 151 -2.71 -14.90 1.21
C LEU A 151 -1.51 -14.76 0.28
N LYS A 152 -0.34 -14.52 0.84
CA LYS A 152 0.89 -14.41 0.05
C LYS A 152 1.32 -15.78 -0.44
N LEU A 153 1.45 -15.92 -1.75
CA LEU A 153 1.88 -17.13 -2.45
C LEU A 153 3.27 -16.90 -3.06
N ASN A 154 4.23 -17.70 -2.65
CA ASN A 154 5.61 -17.64 -3.18
C ASN A 154 5.80 -18.79 -4.15
N LEU A 155 6.00 -18.47 -5.40
CA LEU A 155 6.33 -19.43 -6.45
C LEU A 155 7.85 -19.45 -6.63
N VAL A 156 8.46 -20.58 -6.36
CA VAL A 156 9.92 -20.76 -6.43
C VAL A 156 10.26 -21.68 -7.59
N SER A 157 11.08 -21.19 -8.52
CA SER A 157 11.71 -21.98 -9.58
C SER A 157 13.18 -21.60 -9.68
N ASN A 158 14.09 -22.58 -9.77
CA ASN A 158 15.53 -22.33 -9.83
C ASN A 158 16.07 -21.38 -8.73
N ASN A 159 15.52 -21.44 -7.53
CA ASN A 159 15.83 -20.60 -6.38
C ASN A 159 15.51 -19.09 -6.56
N VAL A 160 14.72 -18.74 -7.55
CA VAL A 160 14.22 -17.37 -7.74
C VAL A 160 12.75 -17.33 -7.32
N PRO A 161 12.41 -16.65 -6.21
CA PRO A 161 11.03 -16.52 -5.78
C PRO A 161 10.33 -15.38 -6.52
N ILE A 162 9.07 -15.62 -6.90
CA ILE A 162 8.11 -14.59 -7.32
C ILE A 162 6.94 -14.67 -6.34
N SER A 163 6.55 -13.59 -5.74
CA SER A 163 5.41 -13.57 -4.82
C SER A 163 4.19 -12.98 -5.48
N PHE A 164 3.04 -13.59 -5.24
CA PHE A 164 1.71 -13.13 -5.64
C PHE A 164 0.86 -12.96 -4.38
N ILE A 165 0.14 -11.85 -4.30
CA ILE A 165 -0.81 -11.58 -3.23
C ILE A 165 -2.14 -11.29 -3.92
N PRO A 166 -3.13 -12.20 -3.84
CA PRO A 166 -4.47 -12.03 -4.39
C PRO A 166 -5.16 -10.81 -3.81
N ASP A 167 -6.30 -10.47 -4.37
CA ASP A 167 -7.23 -9.50 -3.82
C ASP A 167 -7.95 -10.03 -2.56
N GLU A 168 -8.97 -9.32 -2.13
CA GLU A 168 -9.77 -9.66 -0.95
C GLU A 168 -10.70 -10.89 -1.14
N PHE A 169 -10.83 -11.41 -2.36
CA PHE A 169 -11.63 -12.61 -2.63
C PHE A 169 -10.81 -13.90 -2.56
N GLY A 170 -9.50 -13.82 -2.41
CA GLY A 170 -8.61 -14.98 -2.22
C GLY A 170 -8.41 -15.85 -3.45
N GLN A 171 -8.94 -15.48 -4.62
CA GLN A 171 -8.77 -16.21 -5.87
C GLN A 171 -7.47 -15.80 -6.56
N TYR A 172 -6.79 -16.76 -7.19
CA TYR A 172 -5.57 -16.50 -7.92
C TYR A 172 -5.44 -17.30 -9.21
N SER A 173 -4.70 -16.74 -10.17
CA SER A 173 -4.29 -17.37 -11.42
C SER A 173 -2.86 -16.94 -11.75
N ILE A 174 -1.95 -17.88 -11.79
CA ILE A 174 -0.51 -17.66 -12.01
C ILE A 174 -0.12 -18.34 -13.31
N SER A 175 0.39 -17.57 -14.28
CA SER A 175 0.93 -18.12 -15.53
C SER A 175 2.42 -18.39 -15.39
N VAL A 176 2.85 -19.56 -15.84
CA VAL A 176 4.23 -20.04 -15.81
C VAL A 176 4.62 -20.71 -17.12
N LEU A 177 5.91 -20.87 -17.36
CA LEU A 177 6.44 -21.68 -18.47
C LEU A 177 6.60 -23.14 -18.04
N GLU A 178 7.08 -24.00 -18.95
CA GLU A 178 7.51 -25.34 -18.58
C GLU A 178 8.62 -25.28 -17.53
N GLY A 179 8.59 -26.20 -16.57
CA GLY A 179 9.58 -26.26 -15.49
C GLY A 179 9.02 -26.82 -14.20
N ASN A 180 9.89 -26.87 -13.19
CA ASN A 180 9.56 -27.33 -11.85
C ASN A 180 9.30 -26.11 -10.95
N TYR A 181 8.17 -26.09 -10.31
CA TYR A 181 7.73 -25.02 -9.44
C TYR A 181 7.36 -25.56 -8.05
N ASN A 182 7.71 -24.80 -7.03
CA ASN A 182 7.23 -25.03 -5.67
C ASN A 182 6.41 -23.83 -5.23
N LEU A 183 5.11 -24.02 -5.01
CA LEU A 183 4.18 -23.00 -4.54
C LEU A 183 4.06 -23.10 -3.03
N ILE A 184 4.45 -22.06 -2.32
CA ILE A 184 4.51 -21.99 -0.85
C ILE A 184 3.64 -20.82 -0.39
N SER A 185 2.70 -21.08 0.51
CA SER A 185 1.91 -20.02 1.16
C SER A 185 2.66 -19.44 2.35
N SER A 186 2.43 -18.15 2.64
CA SER A 186 3.00 -17.48 3.82
C SER A 186 2.04 -16.44 4.39
N LEU A 187 2.08 -16.27 5.71
CA LEU A 187 1.26 -15.34 6.49
C LEU A 187 2.15 -14.34 7.22
N GLU A 188 1.58 -13.18 7.55
CA GLU A 188 2.21 -12.20 8.45
C GLU A 188 2.46 -12.80 9.84
N ASN A 189 1.44 -13.48 10.39
CA ASN A 189 1.48 -14.16 11.68
C ASN A 189 1.31 -15.69 11.48
N PRO A 190 2.39 -16.42 11.11
CA PRO A 190 2.27 -17.83 10.71
C PRO A 190 1.88 -18.77 11.86
N SER A 191 2.03 -18.36 13.12
CA SER A 191 1.61 -19.15 14.28
C SER A 191 0.10 -19.14 14.56
N TYR A 192 -0.64 -18.19 13.97
CA TYR A 192 -2.07 -18.01 14.25
C TYR A 192 -2.96 -18.97 13.45
N PHE A 193 -2.42 -19.52 12.37
CA PHE A 193 -3.18 -20.37 11.46
C PHE A 193 -2.34 -21.56 10.98
N ASN A 194 -3.01 -22.67 10.72
CA ASN A 194 -2.46 -23.77 9.93
C ASN A 194 -2.90 -23.63 8.48
N ILE A 195 -2.04 -23.97 7.53
CA ILE A 195 -2.35 -23.93 6.09
C ILE A 195 -2.15 -25.32 5.50
N THR A 196 -3.16 -25.80 4.79
CA THR A 196 -3.13 -27.12 4.14
C THR A 196 -3.48 -27.02 2.66
N PRO A 197 -2.59 -27.49 1.77
CA PRO A 197 -1.22 -27.91 2.04
C PRO A 197 -0.32 -26.70 2.33
N SER A 198 0.78 -26.85 3.08
CA SER A 198 1.74 -25.78 3.34
C SER A 198 2.59 -25.44 2.10
N SER A 199 2.77 -26.40 1.21
CA SER A 199 3.44 -26.24 -0.07
C SER A 199 2.98 -27.30 -1.06
N VAL A 200 3.12 -27.01 -2.35
CA VAL A 200 2.85 -27.97 -3.42
C VAL A 200 3.89 -27.84 -4.53
N SER A 201 4.37 -28.95 -5.04
CA SER A 201 5.23 -28.99 -6.21
C SER A 201 4.40 -29.29 -7.45
N VAL A 202 4.68 -28.58 -8.53
CA VAL A 202 4.05 -28.77 -9.83
C VAL A 202 5.11 -28.76 -10.91
N THR A 203 4.99 -29.66 -11.87
CA THR A 203 5.95 -29.83 -12.96
C THR A 203 5.23 -29.77 -14.30
N PHE A 204 5.55 -28.79 -15.12
CA PHE A 204 4.99 -28.69 -16.47
C PHE A 204 6.02 -29.15 -17.51
N PRO A 205 5.59 -29.93 -18.53
CA PRO A 205 4.20 -30.23 -18.94
C PRO A 205 3.57 -31.47 -18.31
N ASP A 206 4.19 -32.11 -17.35
CA ASP A 206 3.73 -33.41 -16.80
C ASP A 206 2.41 -33.28 -16.03
N ASP A 207 2.23 -32.16 -15.31
CA ASP A 207 0.98 -31.84 -14.61
C ASP A 207 -0.04 -31.15 -15.54
N PRO A 208 -1.36 -31.25 -15.24
CA PRO A 208 -2.39 -30.63 -16.05
C PRO A 208 -2.35 -29.10 -16.00
N SER A 209 -2.76 -28.43 -17.07
CA SER A 209 -2.97 -26.97 -17.11
C SER A 209 -4.42 -26.64 -17.48
N PRO A 210 -5.17 -25.86 -16.67
CA PRO A 210 -4.73 -25.30 -15.39
C PRO A 210 -4.53 -26.37 -14.30
N PHE A 211 -3.45 -26.23 -13.53
CA PHE A 211 -3.27 -26.98 -12.29
C PHE A 211 -4.07 -26.28 -11.20
N ILE A 212 -4.97 -27.00 -10.54
CA ILE A 212 -5.85 -26.41 -9.53
C ILE A 212 -5.30 -26.71 -8.13
N GLN A 213 -4.93 -25.66 -7.39
CA GLN A 213 -4.49 -25.75 -6.01
C GLN A 213 -5.28 -24.79 -5.13
N ASN A 214 -6.06 -25.33 -4.21
CA ASN A 214 -6.72 -24.54 -3.16
C ASN A 214 -5.92 -24.65 -1.85
N PHE A 215 -5.92 -23.57 -1.07
CA PHE A 215 -5.35 -23.56 0.27
C PHE A 215 -6.48 -23.44 1.30
N CYS A 216 -6.45 -24.38 2.25
CA CYS A 216 -7.37 -24.42 3.38
C CYS A 216 -6.64 -23.88 4.61
N ILE A 217 -7.15 -22.83 5.20
CA ILE A 217 -6.58 -22.13 6.34
C ILE A 217 -7.47 -22.38 7.56
N THR A 218 -6.90 -22.93 8.64
CA THR A 218 -7.64 -23.19 9.89
C THR A 218 -7.00 -22.43 11.06
N PRO A 219 -7.79 -21.94 12.03
CA PRO A 219 -7.25 -21.32 13.24
C PRO A 219 -6.32 -22.27 14.02
N ASN A 220 -5.24 -21.75 14.56
CA ASN A 220 -4.29 -22.47 15.40
C ASN A 220 -4.18 -21.76 16.77
N GLY A 221 -4.77 -22.32 17.80
CA GLY A 221 -4.84 -21.68 19.11
C GLY A 221 -5.82 -20.49 19.16
N ASN A 222 -5.63 -19.60 20.13
CA ASN A 222 -6.45 -18.40 20.33
C ASN A 222 -5.53 -17.18 20.27
N HIS A 223 -5.60 -16.43 19.18
CA HIS A 223 -4.74 -15.28 18.91
C HIS A 223 -5.60 -14.06 18.56
N PRO A 224 -6.09 -13.29 19.53
CA PRO A 224 -6.73 -12.01 19.28
C PRO A 224 -5.66 -10.99 18.87
N ASP A 225 -5.86 -10.33 17.73
CA ASP A 225 -4.91 -9.35 17.19
C ASP A 225 -5.68 -8.37 16.27
N LEU A 226 -5.76 -7.12 16.68
CA LEU A 226 -6.38 -6.02 15.95
C LEU A 226 -5.32 -5.06 15.45
N GLU A 227 -5.57 -4.39 14.36
CA GLU A 227 -4.71 -3.34 13.82
C GLU A 227 -5.57 -2.17 13.37
N ILE A 228 -5.09 -0.93 13.59
CA ILE A 228 -5.70 0.28 13.06
C ILE A 228 -4.67 1.18 12.38
N SER A 229 -5.07 1.86 11.30
CA SER A 229 -4.24 2.83 10.58
C SER A 229 -5.06 4.05 10.17
N ILE A 230 -4.39 5.19 10.02
CA ILE A 230 -4.97 6.45 9.49
C ILE A 230 -4.32 6.75 8.14
N LEU A 231 -5.12 6.82 7.08
CA LEU A 231 -4.68 7.14 5.72
C LEU A 231 -5.14 8.55 5.35
N PRO A 232 -4.25 9.54 5.21
CA PRO A 232 -4.59 10.89 4.77
C PRO A 232 -4.82 10.90 3.26
N LEU A 233 -6.07 10.73 2.81
CA LEU A 233 -6.40 10.64 1.38
C LEU A 233 -6.22 11.97 0.64
N THR A 234 -6.37 13.09 1.35
CA THR A 234 -6.02 14.41 0.83
C THR A 234 -5.02 15.11 1.76
N PRO A 235 -4.11 15.91 1.23
CA PRO A 235 -3.26 16.75 2.06
C PRO A 235 -4.08 17.78 2.83
N ALA A 236 -3.66 18.11 4.05
CA ALA A 236 -4.26 19.20 4.81
C ALA A 236 -3.86 20.55 4.19
N ARG A 237 -4.85 21.41 3.90
CA ARG A 237 -4.68 22.74 3.31
C ARG A 237 -5.51 23.75 4.06
N PRO A 238 -4.98 24.94 4.39
CA PRO A 238 -5.73 25.96 5.12
C PRO A 238 -7.03 26.35 4.40
N GLY A 239 -8.16 26.27 5.09
CA GLY A 239 -9.48 26.63 4.57
C GLY A 239 -10.14 25.60 3.65
N PHE A 240 -9.57 24.41 3.52
CA PHE A 240 -10.12 23.35 2.67
C PHE A 240 -10.47 22.09 3.48
N ASP A 241 -11.36 21.29 2.91
CA ASP A 241 -11.67 19.99 3.47
C ASP A 241 -10.48 19.04 3.30
N THR A 242 -10.16 18.32 4.38
CA THR A 242 -9.19 17.22 4.39
C THR A 242 -9.89 15.90 4.68
N LYS A 243 -9.56 14.86 3.90
CA LYS A 243 -10.17 13.54 4.01
C LYS A 243 -9.15 12.57 4.59
N CYS A 244 -9.53 11.88 5.64
CA CYS A 244 -8.76 10.75 6.15
C CYS A 244 -9.64 9.50 6.23
N LYS A 245 -9.01 8.35 6.07
CA LYS A 245 -9.64 7.04 6.19
C LYS A 245 -9.04 6.31 7.37
N LEU A 246 -9.87 5.89 8.31
CA LEU A 246 -9.50 4.90 9.30
C LEU A 246 -9.66 3.51 8.66
N PHE A 247 -8.61 2.73 8.64
CA PHE A 247 -8.61 1.35 8.22
C PHE A 247 -8.30 0.48 9.43
N TYR A 248 -9.14 -0.49 9.74
CA TYR A 248 -8.90 -1.42 10.84
C TYR A 248 -9.16 -2.86 10.41
N LYS A 249 -8.41 -3.78 10.99
CA LYS A 249 -8.37 -5.18 10.60
C LYS A 249 -8.28 -6.08 11.82
N ASN A 250 -8.93 -7.23 11.75
CA ASN A 250 -8.67 -8.35 12.63
C ASN A 250 -7.59 -9.24 11.99
N LYS A 251 -6.35 -9.15 12.46
CA LYS A 251 -5.23 -10.00 12.01
C LYS A 251 -5.21 -11.34 12.73
N GLY A 252 -5.94 -11.42 13.84
CA GLY A 252 -6.06 -12.61 14.67
C GLY A 252 -6.97 -13.67 14.07
N ASN A 253 -7.15 -14.74 14.84
CA ASN A 253 -7.97 -15.89 14.48
C ASN A 253 -9.23 -16.02 15.34
N GLN A 254 -9.60 -14.99 16.10
CA GLN A 254 -10.79 -14.95 16.93
C GLN A 254 -11.78 -13.90 16.39
N LEU A 255 -13.09 -14.18 16.47
CA LEU A 255 -14.12 -13.18 16.19
C LEU A 255 -14.03 -12.06 17.24
N GLN A 256 -13.98 -10.81 16.80
CA GLN A 256 -13.77 -9.67 17.67
C GLN A 256 -14.90 -8.64 17.60
N SER A 257 -15.23 -8.08 18.75
CA SER A 257 -16.13 -6.93 18.89
C SER A 257 -15.53 -5.94 19.87
N GLY A 258 -15.71 -4.65 19.61
CA GLY A 258 -15.08 -3.63 20.42
C GLY A 258 -15.40 -2.22 19.96
N SER A 259 -14.45 -1.32 20.17
CA SER A 259 -14.56 0.08 19.76
C SER A 259 -13.23 0.62 19.27
N PHE A 260 -13.31 1.66 18.45
CA PHE A 260 -12.14 2.45 18.06
C PHE A 260 -12.46 3.93 18.12
N SER A 261 -11.43 4.73 18.24
CA SER A 261 -11.54 6.20 18.34
C SER A 261 -10.54 6.90 17.45
N LEU A 262 -10.86 8.13 17.08
CA LEU A 262 -9.97 9.07 16.42
C LEU A 262 -9.91 10.35 17.26
N THR A 263 -8.73 10.69 17.75
CA THR A 263 -8.45 11.97 18.41
C THR A 263 -7.81 12.92 17.40
N PHE A 264 -8.26 14.16 17.36
CA PHE A 264 -7.81 15.21 16.44
C PHE A 264 -7.70 16.55 17.16
N ASN A 265 -7.10 17.55 16.52
CA ASN A 265 -7.03 18.90 17.09
C ASN A 265 -8.27 19.72 16.72
N ASP A 266 -9.29 19.70 17.57
CA ASP A 266 -10.57 20.40 17.40
C ASP A 266 -10.45 21.95 17.34
N ASN A 267 -9.31 22.52 17.76
CA ASN A 267 -9.10 23.96 17.65
C ASN A 267 -8.84 24.43 16.20
N VAL A 268 -8.35 23.55 15.33
CA VAL A 268 -7.95 23.88 13.95
C VAL A 268 -8.62 23.00 12.91
N LEU A 269 -9.46 22.05 13.34
CA LEU A 269 -10.18 21.11 12.47
C LEU A 269 -11.64 21.00 12.92
N ASP A 270 -12.56 21.35 12.04
CA ASP A 270 -13.99 21.14 12.26
C ASP A 270 -14.47 19.85 11.58
N LEU A 271 -15.17 18.98 12.31
CA LEU A 271 -15.74 17.76 11.73
C LEU A 271 -16.86 18.13 10.74
N VAL A 272 -16.68 17.75 9.47
CA VAL A 272 -17.70 17.92 8.42
C VAL A 272 -18.59 16.67 8.32
N SER A 273 -17.99 15.49 8.26
CA SER A 273 -18.74 14.24 8.16
C SER A 273 -17.91 13.02 8.52
N SER A 274 -18.58 11.91 8.89
CA SER A 274 -17.99 10.56 8.91
C SER A 274 -18.92 9.54 8.29
N VAL A 275 -18.36 8.54 7.60
CA VAL A 275 -19.11 7.43 6.99
C VAL A 275 -18.37 6.12 7.28
N PRO A 276 -18.95 5.21 8.08
CA PRO A 276 -20.20 5.34 8.83
C PRO A 276 -20.16 6.43 9.91
N LEU A 277 -21.34 6.89 10.33
CA LEU A 277 -21.47 7.92 11.35
C LEU A 277 -20.86 7.42 12.68
N GLN A 278 -20.16 8.31 13.38
CA GLN A 278 -19.62 8.02 14.71
C GLN A 278 -20.71 7.78 15.74
N ASN A 279 -20.46 6.89 16.69
CA ASN A 279 -21.39 6.62 17.79
C ASN A 279 -21.41 7.76 18.81
N THR A 280 -20.24 8.34 19.10
CA THR A 280 -20.11 9.44 20.06
C THR A 280 -19.08 10.46 19.61
N ILE A 281 -19.28 11.71 20.05
CA ILE A 281 -18.31 12.81 19.99
C ILE A 281 -18.10 13.28 21.43
N SER A 282 -16.86 13.34 21.88
CA SER A 282 -16.50 13.83 23.19
C SER A 282 -15.29 14.77 23.07
N GLY A 283 -15.53 16.06 23.03
CA GLY A 283 -14.49 17.05 22.74
C GLY A 283 -13.82 16.77 21.40
N ASN A 284 -12.52 16.58 21.43
CA ASN A 284 -11.67 16.30 20.26
C ASN A 284 -11.56 14.80 19.89
N MET A 285 -12.47 13.95 20.36
CA MET A 285 -12.45 12.51 20.10
C MET A 285 -13.76 12.03 19.49
N LEU A 286 -13.66 11.34 18.35
CA LEU A 286 -14.73 10.59 17.70
C LEU A 286 -14.59 9.12 18.07
N SER A 287 -15.70 8.39 18.29
CA SER A 287 -15.66 6.96 18.61
C SER A 287 -16.71 6.18 17.83
N TRP A 288 -16.37 4.94 17.48
CA TRP A 288 -17.22 3.97 16.79
C TRP A 288 -17.16 2.63 17.52
N ASN A 289 -18.25 1.89 17.45
CA ASN A 289 -18.32 0.50 17.90
C ASN A 289 -18.30 -0.42 16.67
N PHE A 290 -17.70 -1.57 16.81
CA PHE A 290 -17.77 -2.63 15.82
C PHE A 290 -18.17 -3.95 16.48
N THR A 291 -18.87 -4.78 15.74
CA THR A 291 -19.29 -6.12 16.16
C THR A 291 -18.92 -7.13 15.10
N ASP A 292 -18.65 -8.35 15.54
CA ASP A 292 -18.48 -9.52 14.69
C ASP A 292 -17.47 -9.28 13.55
N LEU A 293 -16.31 -8.71 13.89
CA LEU A 293 -15.19 -8.58 12.97
C LEU A 293 -14.50 -9.93 12.84
N SER A 294 -14.72 -10.59 11.70
CA SER A 294 -14.19 -11.93 11.43
C SER A 294 -12.67 -11.94 11.29
N PRO A 295 -11.99 -13.07 11.51
CA PRO A 295 -10.57 -13.21 11.19
C PRO A 295 -10.25 -12.75 9.77
N MET A 296 -9.18 -11.98 9.63
CA MET A 296 -8.70 -11.36 8.40
C MET A 296 -9.63 -10.30 7.76
N GLU A 297 -10.84 -10.08 8.30
CA GLU A 297 -11.74 -9.02 7.85
C GLU A 297 -11.15 -7.64 8.16
N SER A 298 -11.33 -6.72 7.23
CA SER A 298 -11.02 -5.30 7.39
C SER A 298 -12.23 -4.44 7.13
N ARG A 299 -12.35 -3.32 7.86
CA ARG A 299 -13.40 -2.31 7.66
C ARG A 299 -12.79 -0.93 7.64
N GLU A 300 -13.55 0.03 7.14
CA GLU A 300 -13.08 1.40 6.91
C GLU A 300 -14.09 2.43 7.39
N VAL A 301 -13.59 3.58 7.82
CA VAL A 301 -14.37 4.77 8.11
C VAL A 301 -13.75 5.97 7.39
N MET A 302 -14.53 6.67 6.58
CA MET A 302 -14.12 7.93 5.97
C MET A 302 -14.48 9.07 6.92
N VAL A 303 -13.52 9.94 7.23
CA VAL A 303 -13.75 11.17 8.02
C VAL A 303 -13.30 12.38 7.21
N VAL A 304 -14.12 13.41 7.19
CA VAL A 304 -13.83 14.68 6.53
C VAL A 304 -13.82 15.78 7.57
N PHE A 305 -12.73 16.53 7.59
CA PHE A 305 -12.57 17.74 8.42
C PHE A 305 -12.39 18.96 7.53
N ASN A 306 -12.93 20.10 7.93
CA ASN A 306 -12.55 21.40 7.39
C ASN A 306 -11.40 21.97 8.22
N ALA A 307 -10.33 22.41 7.56
CA ALA A 307 -9.15 22.98 8.21
C ALA A 307 -9.27 24.50 8.30
N ASN A 308 -8.91 25.08 9.45
CA ASN A 308 -8.95 26.53 9.66
C ASN A 308 -8.16 27.29 8.59
N THR A 309 -8.60 28.50 8.31
CA THR A 309 -7.87 29.45 7.45
C THR A 309 -6.77 30.18 8.24
N PRO A 310 -5.81 30.85 7.56
CA PRO A 310 -4.82 31.70 8.21
C PRO A 310 -5.39 32.93 8.92
N THR A 311 -6.66 33.26 8.70
CA THR A 311 -7.35 34.40 9.31
C THR A 311 -8.25 34.03 10.48
N GLU A 312 -8.45 32.77 10.73
CA GLU A 312 -9.20 32.25 11.89
C GLU A 312 -8.33 32.21 13.16
N SER A 313 -8.96 32.00 14.31
CA SER A 313 -8.25 31.89 15.58
C SER A 313 -8.65 30.62 16.32
N PRO A 314 -7.68 29.66 16.49
CA PRO A 314 -6.28 29.73 16.06
C PRO A 314 -6.12 29.60 14.54
N ALA A 315 -5.15 30.32 13.98
CA ALA A 315 -4.80 30.25 12.56
C ALA A 315 -4.13 28.92 12.22
N LEU A 316 -4.37 28.42 10.99
CA LEU A 316 -3.62 27.30 10.43
C LEU A 316 -2.86 27.76 9.18
N ASN A 317 -1.56 27.50 9.13
CA ASN A 317 -0.67 27.96 8.07
C ASN A 317 0.07 26.81 7.42
N ALA A 318 0.63 27.04 6.24
CA ALA A 318 1.54 26.08 5.62
C ALA A 318 2.75 25.81 6.53
N ASN A 319 3.17 24.55 6.59
CA ASN A 319 4.20 23.96 7.45
C ASN A 319 3.76 23.73 8.91
N ASP A 320 2.57 24.12 9.34
CA ASP A 320 2.03 23.65 10.60
C ASP A 320 1.81 22.14 10.55
N VAL A 321 1.77 21.49 11.71
CA VAL A 321 1.56 20.04 11.81
C VAL A 321 0.24 19.76 12.52
N ILE A 322 -0.60 18.99 11.87
CA ILE A 322 -1.85 18.46 12.44
C ILE A 322 -1.60 17.03 12.88
N SER A 323 -1.92 16.73 14.14
CA SER A 323 -1.73 15.39 14.71
C SER A 323 -3.07 14.68 14.88
N PHE A 324 -3.10 13.43 14.51
CA PHE A 324 -4.21 12.49 14.72
C PHE A 324 -3.71 11.26 15.48
N THR A 325 -4.56 10.72 16.35
CA THR A 325 -4.30 9.44 17.01
C THR A 325 -5.53 8.56 16.88
N ALA A 326 -5.38 7.39 16.27
CA ALA A 326 -6.38 6.34 16.27
C ALA A 326 -6.03 5.28 17.30
N ASN A 327 -7.05 4.72 17.97
CA ASN A 327 -6.90 3.64 18.92
C ASN A 327 -8.06 2.65 18.74
N ILE A 328 -7.76 1.33 18.73
CA ILE A 328 -8.74 0.25 18.66
C ILE A 328 -8.60 -0.65 19.87
N THR A 329 -9.73 -1.13 20.38
CA THR A 329 -9.78 -2.04 21.55
C THR A 329 -10.90 -3.05 21.40
N SER A 330 -10.69 -4.24 21.98
CA SER A 330 -11.75 -5.25 22.15
C SER A 330 -11.76 -5.76 23.61
N ALA A 331 -12.69 -6.67 23.89
CA ALA A 331 -12.76 -7.34 25.19
C ALA A 331 -11.67 -8.39 25.40
N LEU A 332 -11.04 -8.86 24.31
CA LEU A 332 -9.96 -9.83 24.32
C LEU A 332 -8.62 -9.11 24.49
N VAL A 333 -7.68 -9.80 25.14
CA VAL A 333 -6.31 -9.28 25.29
C VAL A 333 -5.58 -9.46 23.96
N ASP A 334 -5.17 -8.36 23.37
CA ASP A 334 -4.49 -8.31 22.10
C ASP A 334 -3.05 -8.81 22.18
N GLU A 335 -2.60 -9.60 21.21
CA GLU A 335 -1.25 -10.16 21.20
C GLU A 335 -0.18 -9.14 20.76
N ILE A 336 -0.55 -8.18 19.90
CA ILE A 336 0.37 -7.15 19.38
C ILE A 336 -0.22 -5.75 19.64
N PRO A 337 -0.35 -5.32 20.91
CA PRO A 337 -1.07 -4.08 21.25
C PRO A 337 -0.41 -2.79 20.73
N ILE A 338 0.79 -2.86 20.16
CA ILE A 338 1.48 -1.69 19.61
C ILE A 338 0.82 -1.17 18.32
N ASP A 339 0.21 -2.02 17.51
CA ASP A 339 -0.48 -1.64 16.29
C ASP A 339 -1.98 -1.39 16.47
N ASN A 340 -2.45 -1.48 17.70
CA ASN A 340 -3.75 -0.97 18.12
C ASN A 340 -3.78 0.56 18.21
N ILE A 341 -2.63 1.22 18.12
CA ILE A 341 -2.51 2.68 18.20
C ILE A 341 -1.75 3.16 16.96
N PHE A 342 -2.35 4.10 16.23
CA PHE A 342 -1.69 4.74 15.10
C PHE A 342 -1.65 6.26 15.29
N ASN A 343 -0.44 6.83 15.22
CA ASN A 343 -0.21 8.26 15.28
C ASN A 343 0.16 8.77 13.89
N LEU A 344 -0.56 9.77 13.40
CA LEU A 344 -0.31 10.45 12.14
C LEU A 344 -0.01 11.93 12.38
N ASN A 345 1.13 12.40 11.93
CA ASN A 345 1.47 13.82 11.87
C ASN A 345 1.46 14.28 10.42
N GLN A 346 0.48 15.09 10.05
CA GLN A 346 0.30 15.60 8.70
C GLN A 346 0.77 17.05 8.62
N THR A 347 1.75 17.34 7.76
CA THR A 347 2.19 18.70 7.49
C THR A 347 1.18 19.39 6.57
N VAL A 348 0.77 20.59 6.96
CA VAL A 348 -0.12 21.46 6.19
C VAL A 348 0.63 22.04 4.99
N VAL A 349 0.01 21.98 3.80
CA VAL A 349 0.60 22.46 2.55
C VAL A 349 -0.30 23.45 1.83
N ASN A 350 0.27 24.32 1.00
CA ASN A 350 -0.53 25.25 0.16
C ASN A 350 -0.97 24.59 -1.15
N SER A 351 -0.09 23.79 -1.75
CA SER A 351 -0.35 23.04 -2.98
C SER A 351 0.35 21.69 -2.92
N TYR A 352 -0.11 20.74 -3.71
CA TYR A 352 0.46 19.38 -3.75
C TYR A 352 0.36 18.80 -5.17
N ASP A 353 1.17 17.80 -5.43
CA ASP A 353 1.04 16.94 -6.60
C ASP A 353 0.06 15.81 -6.25
N PRO A 354 -1.00 15.60 -7.02
CA PRO A 354 -1.96 14.53 -6.75
C PRO A 354 -1.39 13.14 -7.00
N ASN A 355 -0.27 13.03 -7.72
CA ASN A 355 0.45 11.79 -7.95
C ASN A 355 1.66 11.72 -7.03
N ASP A 356 1.44 11.38 -5.78
CA ASP A 356 2.49 11.44 -4.74
C ASP A 356 2.63 10.15 -3.94
N LYS A 357 3.75 10.08 -3.21
CA LYS A 357 4.03 9.03 -2.23
C LYS A 357 4.40 9.63 -0.90
N THR A 358 3.86 9.06 0.16
CA THR A 358 4.07 9.51 1.55
C THR A 358 4.37 8.34 2.46
N CYS A 359 5.41 8.46 3.31
CA CYS A 359 5.61 7.61 4.47
C CYS A 359 4.81 8.20 5.65
N LEU A 360 3.88 7.42 6.22
CA LEU A 360 2.95 7.91 7.23
C LEU A 360 3.62 8.18 8.59
N GLN A 361 4.80 7.60 8.84
CA GLN A 361 5.61 7.89 10.02
C GLN A 361 6.32 9.26 9.94
N GLY A 362 6.35 9.87 8.75
CA GLY A 362 6.89 11.22 8.55
C GLY A 362 8.34 11.26 8.07
N LYS A 363 8.86 12.50 7.91
CA LYS A 363 10.23 12.74 7.44
C LYS A 363 11.28 12.48 8.51
N THR A 364 10.91 12.62 9.77
CA THR A 364 11.74 12.33 10.94
C THR A 364 11.05 11.24 11.73
N VAL A 365 11.73 10.14 11.95
CA VAL A 365 11.19 8.96 12.64
C VAL A 365 12.05 8.58 13.83
N SER A 366 11.44 8.03 14.88
CA SER A 366 12.18 7.54 16.04
C SER A 366 12.97 6.26 15.73
N SER A 367 13.93 5.91 16.57
CA SER A 367 14.65 4.63 16.47
C SER A 367 13.75 3.40 16.67
N GLU A 368 12.52 3.58 17.14
CA GLU A 368 11.53 2.50 17.32
C GLU A 368 11.07 1.89 15.98
N VAL A 369 11.26 2.59 14.84
CA VAL A 369 10.93 2.03 13.53
C VAL A 369 11.95 1.00 13.03
N ILE A 370 13.09 0.83 13.72
CA ILE A 370 14.16 -0.10 13.30
C ILE A 370 13.69 -1.54 13.49
N GLY A 371 13.57 -2.29 12.38
CA GLY A 371 13.03 -3.65 12.37
C GLY A 371 11.50 -3.73 12.43
N GLU A 372 10.80 -2.57 12.49
CA GLU A 372 9.35 -2.48 12.59
C GLU A 372 8.71 -1.96 11.31
N TYR A 373 7.38 -2.05 11.25
CA TYR A 373 6.61 -1.63 10.09
C TYR A 373 6.60 -0.12 9.92
N VAL A 374 6.84 0.33 8.68
CA VAL A 374 6.51 1.66 8.20
C VAL A 374 5.43 1.55 7.13
N HIS A 375 4.59 2.58 7.03
CA HIS A 375 3.42 2.59 6.17
C HIS A 375 3.60 3.58 5.05
N TYR A 376 3.30 3.15 3.84
CA TYR A 376 3.33 3.99 2.64
C TYR A 376 1.93 4.14 2.07
N LEU A 377 1.62 5.36 1.65
CA LEU A 377 0.45 5.71 0.86
C LEU A 377 0.93 6.27 -0.48
N ILE A 378 0.44 5.72 -1.58
CA ILE A 378 0.66 6.21 -2.94
C ILE A 378 -0.69 6.67 -3.45
N ARG A 379 -0.79 7.94 -3.85
CA ARG A 379 -2.00 8.53 -4.43
C ARG A 379 -1.78 8.78 -5.91
N PHE A 380 -2.85 8.70 -6.68
CA PHE A 380 -2.83 8.98 -8.11
C PHE A 380 -4.13 9.62 -8.56
N GLU A 381 -4.05 10.48 -9.57
CA GLU A 381 -5.19 11.18 -10.16
C GLU A 381 -5.14 11.08 -11.68
N ASN A 382 -6.26 10.70 -12.29
CA ASN A 382 -6.40 10.73 -13.74
C ASN A 382 -6.71 12.16 -14.22
N THR A 383 -5.68 12.88 -14.60
CA THR A 383 -5.78 14.23 -15.18
C THR A 383 -5.87 14.22 -16.71
N GLY A 384 -6.08 13.06 -17.31
CA GLY A 384 -6.23 12.87 -18.75
C GLY A 384 -7.54 13.41 -19.31
N SER A 385 -7.85 13.04 -20.54
CA SER A 385 -9.09 13.43 -21.24
C SER A 385 -10.09 12.27 -21.40
N TYR A 386 -9.76 11.10 -20.87
CA TYR A 386 -10.58 9.90 -20.94
C TYR A 386 -10.37 9.02 -19.68
N ASN A 387 -11.30 8.10 -19.42
CA ASN A 387 -11.17 7.16 -18.31
C ASN A 387 -9.95 6.27 -18.51
N ALA A 388 -9.14 6.11 -17.45
CA ALA A 388 -8.06 5.13 -17.44
C ALA A 388 -8.65 3.75 -17.16
N GLN A 389 -8.47 2.83 -18.10
CA GLN A 389 -9.04 1.48 -17.98
C GLN A 389 -8.30 0.67 -16.91
N ASN A 390 -6.98 0.78 -16.88
CA ASN A 390 -6.12 0.05 -15.96
C ASN A 390 -5.07 0.99 -15.36
N ILE A 391 -4.69 0.72 -14.14
CA ILE A 391 -3.59 1.44 -13.49
C ILE A 391 -2.60 0.44 -12.90
N THR A 392 -1.33 0.67 -13.14
CA THR A 392 -0.25 -0.08 -12.50
C THR A 392 0.63 0.87 -11.71
N VAL A 393 0.77 0.60 -10.42
CA VAL A 393 1.72 1.31 -9.56
C VAL A 393 2.91 0.41 -9.32
N THR A 394 4.07 0.79 -9.84
CA THR A 394 5.33 0.05 -9.69
C THR A 394 6.25 0.75 -8.70
N ASP A 395 6.72 0.00 -7.74
CA ASP A 395 7.58 0.43 -6.65
C ASP A 395 8.86 -0.42 -6.61
N TYR A 396 10.03 0.22 -6.62
CA TYR A 396 11.31 -0.46 -6.50
C TYR A 396 11.85 -0.29 -5.08
N ILE A 397 11.69 -1.33 -4.28
CA ILE A 397 12.07 -1.30 -2.86
C ILE A 397 13.59 -1.39 -2.69
N ASP A 398 14.18 -0.50 -1.91
CA ASP A 398 15.58 -0.59 -1.48
C ASP A 398 15.72 -1.72 -0.44
N THR A 399 16.14 -2.89 -0.89
CA THR A 399 16.32 -4.07 -0.03
C THR A 399 17.50 -3.96 0.95
N SER A 400 18.31 -2.91 0.85
CA SER A 400 19.32 -2.58 1.87
C SER A 400 18.69 -1.93 3.11
N LYS A 401 17.54 -1.30 2.94
CA LYS A 401 16.81 -0.56 3.98
C LYS A 401 15.54 -1.28 4.44
N PHE A 402 14.91 -2.09 3.57
CA PHE A 402 13.65 -2.78 3.85
C PHE A 402 13.75 -4.28 3.68
N ASP A 403 12.95 -5.00 4.44
CA ASP A 403 12.73 -6.42 4.24
C ASP A 403 11.51 -6.65 3.36
N ILE A 404 11.73 -6.84 2.06
CA ILE A 404 10.65 -7.00 1.07
C ILE A 404 9.78 -8.23 1.33
N SER A 405 10.28 -9.24 2.05
CA SER A 405 9.51 -10.42 2.41
C SER A 405 8.34 -10.09 3.34
N THR A 406 8.45 -8.99 4.10
CA THR A 406 7.46 -8.52 5.07
C THR A 406 6.41 -7.58 4.47
N LEU A 407 6.49 -7.25 3.17
CA LEU A 407 5.54 -6.35 2.54
C LEU A 407 4.12 -6.92 2.61
N VAL A 408 3.20 -6.10 3.15
CA VAL A 408 1.77 -6.39 3.30
C VAL A 408 0.97 -5.26 2.66
N PRO A 409 0.21 -5.51 1.58
CA PRO A 409 -0.79 -4.56 1.08
C PRO A 409 -1.91 -4.39 2.11
N LEU A 410 -2.30 -3.16 2.41
CA LEU A 410 -3.36 -2.84 3.37
C LEU A 410 -4.71 -2.67 2.67
N THR A 411 -4.85 -1.60 1.92
CA THR A 411 -6.08 -1.26 1.20
C THR A 411 -5.78 -0.41 -0.03
N GLY A 412 -6.75 -0.27 -0.91
CA GLY A 412 -6.70 0.61 -2.07
C GLY A 412 -8.05 1.27 -2.32
N SER A 413 -8.07 2.24 -3.24
CA SER A 413 -9.32 2.88 -3.67
C SER A 413 -10.25 1.92 -4.42
N HIS A 414 -9.68 0.91 -5.07
CA HIS A 414 -10.35 -0.10 -5.89
C HIS A 414 -9.68 -1.45 -5.69
N LEU A 415 -10.29 -2.50 -6.22
CA LEU A 415 -9.70 -3.84 -6.20
C LEU A 415 -8.35 -3.86 -6.90
N PHE A 416 -7.40 -4.52 -6.30
CA PHE A 416 -6.06 -4.69 -6.85
C PHE A 416 -5.43 -6.01 -6.39
N VAL A 417 -4.45 -6.46 -7.15
CA VAL A 417 -3.57 -7.56 -6.76
C VAL A 417 -2.13 -7.06 -6.72
N THR A 418 -1.27 -7.77 -6.01
CA THR A 418 0.14 -7.39 -5.84
C THR A 418 1.05 -8.50 -6.35
N LYS A 419 2.08 -8.11 -7.12
CA LYS A 419 3.15 -9.00 -7.55
C LYS A 419 4.50 -8.45 -7.09
N ILE A 420 5.34 -9.31 -6.56
CA ILE A 420 6.73 -9.00 -6.18
C ILE A 420 7.64 -9.86 -7.03
N SER A 421 8.52 -9.24 -7.82
CA SER A 421 9.42 -9.91 -8.76
C SER A 421 10.80 -9.26 -8.74
N GLU A 422 11.76 -9.83 -9.46
CA GLU A 422 13.11 -9.29 -9.62
C GLU A 422 13.83 -8.98 -8.29
N GLY A 423 13.35 -9.57 -7.17
CA GLY A 423 13.91 -9.38 -5.84
C GLY A 423 13.54 -8.08 -5.14
N ASN A 424 13.09 -7.04 -5.87
CA ASN A 424 12.76 -5.73 -5.28
C ASN A 424 11.64 -4.96 -5.99
N LYS A 425 11.11 -5.45 -7.09
CA LYS A 425 10.04 -4.81 -7.85
C LYS A 425 8.68 -5.23 -7.31
N VAL A 426 7.91 -4.28 -6.83
CA VAL A 426 6.53 -4.45 -6.37
C VAL A 426 5.60 -3.78 -7.36
N GLU A 427 4.58 -4.48 -7.79
CA GLU A 427 3.58 -3.99 -8.75
C GLU A 427 2.19 -4.18 -8.15
N PHE A 428 1.44 -3.09 -8.02
CA PHE A 428 0.03 -3.08 -7.64
C PHE A 428 -0.79 -2.86 -8.90
N TYR A 429 -1.60 -3.84 -9.27
CA TYR A 429 -2.39 -3.85 -10.50
C TYR A 429 -3.86 -3.59 -10.20
N PHE A 430 -4.38 -2.49 -10.72
CA PHE A 430 -5.80 -2.13 -10.73
C PHE A 430 -6.37 -2.42 -12.10
N GLU A 431 -6.87 -3.62 -12.30
CA GLU A 431 -7.42 -4.05 -13.58
C GLU A 431 -8.88 -3.60 -13.71
N ASN A 432 -9.24 -3.08 -14.90
CA ASN A 432 -10.59 -2.59 -15.20
C ASN A 432 -11.12 -1.58 -14.18
N ILE A 433 -10.23 -0.79 -13.60
CA ILE A 433 -10.57 0.27 -12.64
C ILE A 433 -11.51 1.31 -13.28
N ASN A 434 -11.37 1.56 -14.58
CA ASN A 434 -12.11 2.58 -15.35
C ASN A 434 -12.14 3.94 -14.65
N LEU A 435 -11.00 4.36 -14.10
CA LEU A 435 -10.88 5.57 -13.29
C LEU A 435 -11.27 6.78 -14.14
N PRO A 436 -12.35 7.52 -13.77
CA PRO A 436 -12.81 8.67 -14.52
C PRO A 436 -11.72 9.76 -14.62
N PHE A 437 -11.92 10.71 -15.53
CA PHE A 437 -11.09 11.92 -15.67
C PHE A 437 -11.74 13.18 -15.09
N GLN A 438 -12.93 13.04 -14.50
CA GLN A 438 -13.69 14.15 -13.91
C GLN A 438 -13.24 14.37 -12.47
N ASN A 439 -12.85 15.58 -12.13
CA ASN A 439 -12.23 16.01 -10.88
C ASN A 439 -12.91 15.57 -9.56
N ALA A 440 -14.16 15.12 -9.60
CA ALA A 440 -14.86 14.64 -8.39
C ALA A 440 -14.61 13.15 -8.08
N THR A 441 -14.11 12.35 -9.05
CA THR A 441 -14.07 10.88 -8.96
C THR A 441 -12.82 10.28 -9.62
N ASN A 442 -11.82 11.10 -9.94
CA ASN A 442 -10.62 10.70 -10.69
C ASN A 442 -9.43 10.33 -9.82
N ASP A 443 -9.63 10.28 -8.49
CA ASP A 443 -8.60 9.95 -7.52
C ASP A 443 -8.56 8.45 -7.23
N GLY A 444 -7.35 7.95 -7.01
CA GLY A 444 -7.12 6.60 -6.50
C GLY A 444 -5.92 6.55 -5.56
N PHE A 445 -5.79 5.43 -4.86
CA PHE A 445 -4.65 5.21 -3.98
C PHE A 445 -4.41 3.72 -3.73
N VAL A 446 -3.20 3.40 -3.26
CA VAL A 446 -2.84 2.13 -2.61
C VAL A 446 -2.02 2.41 -1.37
N ALA A 447 -2.29 1.65 -0.31
CA ALA A 447 -1.54 1.68 0.95
C ALA A 447 -0.94 0.30 1.23
N PHE A 448 0.29 0.29 1.72
CA PHE A 448 0.99 -0.91 2.17
C PHE A 448 1.90 -0.61 3.35
N LYS A 449 2.30 -1.66 4.07
CA LYS A 449 3.31 -1.59 5.12
C LYS A 449 4.47 -2.53 4.80
N ILE A 450 5.67 -2.19 5.29
CA ILE A 450 6.89 -2.97 5.10
C ILE A 450 7.82 -2.75 6.28
N LYS A 451 8.51 -3.79 6.75
CA LYS A 451 9.49 -3.64 7.83
C LYS A 451 10.79 -3.03 7.34
N THR A 452 11.33 -2.11 8.11
CA THR A 452 12.72 -1.66 7.95
C THR A 452 13.68 -2.77 8.35
N LYS A 453 14.92 -2.68 7.88
CA LYS A 453 15.95 -3.64 8.30
C LYS A 453 16.39 -3.40 9.74
N PRO A 454 16.60 -4.48 10.54
CA PRO A 454 17.02 -4.36 11.94
C PRO A 454 18.46 -3.87 12.14
N ASN A 455 19.26 -3.79 11.08
CA ASN A 455 20.63 -3.28 11.10
C ASN A 455 20.75 -1.77 10.84
N LEU A 456 19.63 -1.07 10.67
CA LEU A 456 19.62 0.38 10.58
C LEU A 456 20.01 1.01 11.92
N THR A 457 20.51 2.23 11.88
CA THR A 457 20.96 2.98 13.05
C THR A 457 20.44 4.42 13.02
N VAL A 458 20.49 5.08 14.16
CA VAL A 458 20.21 6.52 14.25
C VAL A 458 21.15 7.29 13.31
N GLY A 459 20.58 8.18 12.50
CA GLY A 459 21.26 8.91 11.42
C GLY A 459 21.07 8.29 10.04
N ASP A 460 20.67 7.01 9.95
CA ASP A 460 20.31 6.41 8.68
C ASP A 460 19.03 7.03 8.11
N SER A 461 18.99 7.10 6.78
CA SER A 461 17.79 7.50 6.05
C SER A 461 17.34 6.36 5.13
N PHE A 462 16.06 6.31 4.90
CA PHE A 462 15.45 5.47 3.87
C PHE A 462 14.49 6.31 3.02
N SER A 463 14.47 6.04 1.73
CA SER A 463 13.63 6.77 0.79
C SER A 463 12.85 5.81 -0.10
N ASN A 464 11.76 6.31 -0.67
CA ASN A 464 10.98 5.55 -1.60
C ASN A 464 10.20 6.47 -2.55
N SER A 465 10.06 6.04 -3.81
CA SER A 465 9.23 6.66 -4.85
C SER A 465 8.51 5.56 -5.64
N ALA A 466 7.52 5.93 -6.44
CA ALA A 466 6.78 4.98 -7.27
C ALA A 466 6.56 5.52 -8.68
N ASN A 467 6.35 4.62 -9.62
CA ASN A 467 5.98 4.90 -11.00
C ASN A 467 4.50 4.52 -11.20
N ILE A 468 3.67 5.46 -11.63
CA ILE A 468 2.24 5.26 -11.85
C ILE A 468 2.00 5.23 -13.37
N TYR A 469 1.43 4.15 -13.86
CA TYR A 469 1.09 3.96 -15.27
C TYR A 469 -0.42 3.98 -15.43
N PHE A 470 -0.92 4.93 -16.20
CA PHE A 470 -2.31 5.01 -16.62
C PHE A 470 -2.42 4.38 -18.00
N ASP A 471 -3.02 3.21 -18.10
CA ASP A 471 -3.03 2.38 -19.31
C ASP A 471 -1.62 2.17 -19.88
N TYR A 472 -1.33 2.67 -21.07
CA TYR A 472 -0.05 2.52 -21.80
C TYR A 472 0.79 3.79 -21.86
N ASN A 473 0.39 4.81 -21.08
CA ASN A 473 1.14 6.05 -21.05
C ASN A 473 2.47 5.87 -20.34
N SER A 474 3.40 6.79 -20.59
CA SER A 474 4.63 6.87 -19.81
C SER A 474 4.34 7.03 -18.34
N ALA A 475 5.20 6.48 -17.49
CA ALA A 475 5.03 6.58 -16.06
C ALA A 475 4.99 8.04 -15.58
N ILE A 476 4.05 8.33 -14.69
CA ILE A 476 4.13 9.50 -13.81
C ILE A 476 4.92 9.05 -12.59
N ILE A 477 6.04 9.74 -12.32
CA ILE A 477 6.91 9.41 -11.19
C ILE A 477 6.48 10.26 -10.02
N THR A 478 6.23 9.63 -8.88
CA THR A 478 5.91 10.36 -7.64
C THR A 478 7.13 11.11 -7.11
N ASN A 479 6.93 11.99 -6.13
CA ASN A 479 8.04 12.48 -5.33
C ASN A 479 8.80 11.32 -4.67
N GLU A 480 10.09 11.50 -4.44
CA GLU A 480 10.84 10.68 -3.50
C GLU A 480 10.58 11.15 -2.08
N TYR A 481 10.07 10.26 -1.23
CA TYR A 481 9.84 10.55 0.18
C TYR A 481 10.98 10.00 1.02
N VAL A 482 11.70 10.89 1.71
CA VAL A 482 12.85 10.56 2.55
C VAL A 482 12.45 10.63 4.02
N SER A 483 12.71 9.56 4.77
CA SER A 483 12.58 9.49 6.22
C SER A 483 13.93 9.26 6.86
N THR A 484 14.28 10.03 7.89
CA THR A 484 15.56 9.94 8.62
C THR A 484 15.31 9.49 10.05
N ILE A 485 16.03 8.45 10.47
CA ILE A 485 15.97 7.93 11.84
C ILE A 485 16.76 8.90 12.74
N GLN A 486 16.06 9.50 13.68
CA GLN A 486 16.66 10.37 14.68
C GLN A 486 16.53 9.74 16.07
N ALA A 487 17.50 9.96 16.93
CA ALA A 487 17.25 9.73 18.34
C ALA A 487 16.05 10.59 18.74
N LEU A 488 15.14 10.06 19.53
CA LEU A 488 14.29 10.90 20.36
C LEU A 488 15.22 11.66 21.31
N SER A 489 15.89 12.68 20.82
CA SER A 489 16.33 13.71 21.70
C SER A 489 15.04 14.40 22.13
N SER A 490 14.58 14.19 23.37
CA SER A 490 14.33 15.40 24.11
C SER A 490 15.58 16.23 23.84
N GLU A 491 15.48 17.31 23.04
CA GLU A 491 16.45 18.38 23.26
C GLU A 491 16.34 18.56 24.77
N ASP A 492 17.38 18.16 25.49
CA ASP A 492 17.56 18.56 26.85
C ASP A 492 17.59 20.08 26.76
N PHE A 493 16.38 20.64 26.89
CA PHE A 493 16.20 22.07 27.02
C PHE A 493 16.87 22.38 28.35
N ASP A 494 18.24 22.53 28.24
CA ASP A 494 19.08 22.64 29.42
C ASP A 494 18.61 23.86 30.20
N PHE A 495 17.97 23.60 31.32
CA PHE A 495 17.37 24.62 32.18
C PHE A 495 18.32 25.81 32.36
N LYS A 496 19.62 25.55 32.54
CA LYS A 496 20.64 26.57 32.78
C LYS A 496 20.86 27.55 31.64
N ASN A 497 20.55 27.16 30.43
CA ASN A 497 20.71 28.02 29.26
C ASN A 497 19.60 29.05 29.13
N TYR A 498 18.42 28.75 29.68
CA TYR A 498 17.22 29.55 29.50
C TYR A 498 16.62 30.11 30.78
N PHE A 499 16.79 29.42 31.91
CA PHE A 499 16.22 29.79 33.19
C PHE A 499 17.23 29.76 34.33
N THR A 500 17.05 30.67 35.26
CA THR A 500 17.76 30.65 36.54
C THR A 500 16.74 30.77 37.65
N VAL A 501 16.81 29.90 38.66
CA VAL A 501 15.98 29.98 39.86
C VAL A 501 16.84 30.40 41.05
N TYR A 502 16.36 31.39 41.81
CA TYR A 502 17.07 31.94 42.93
C TYR A 502 16.14 32.59 43.99
N PRO A 503 16.56 32.66 45.25
CA PRO A 503 17.74 32.04 45.83
C PRO A 503 17.57 30.52 45.89
N ASN A 504 18.67 29.79 45.91
CA ASN A 504 18.69 28.36 46.19
C ASN A 504 19.83 28.08 47.20
N PRO A 505 19.55 27.78 48.47
CA PRO A 505 18.23 27.52 49.10
C PRO A 505 17.29 28.73 49.15
N SER A 506 15.97 28.45 49.18
CA SER A 506 14.90 29.46 49.23
C SER A 506 14.08 29.35 50.53
N ASP A 507 13.78 30.48 51.14
CA ASP A 507 12.95 30.55 52.34
C ASP A 507 11.44 30.68 51.98
N ASN A 508 11.04 31.78 51.38
CA ASN A 508 9.62 32.06 51.14
C ASN A 508 9.27 32.25 49.65
N ILE A 509 10.20 32.81 48.88
CA ILE A 509 9.97 33.17 47.49
C ILE A 509 11.09 32.62 46.62
N LEU A 510 10.73 31.85 45.59
CA LEU A 510 11.61 31.41 44.54
C LEU A 510 11.41 32.28 43.31
N ASN A 511 12.45 32.99 42.88
CA ASN A 511 12.41 33.81 41.69
C ASN A 511 12.84 32.98 40.45
N ILE A 512 12.26 33.31 39.32
CA ILE A 512 12.62 32.74 38.01
C ILE A 512 13.08 33.88 37.11
N SER A 513 14.30 33.80 36.64
CA SER A 513 14.83 34.66 35.57
C SER A 513 14.88 33.90 34.27
N LYS A 514 14.41 34.47 33.19
CA LYS A 514 14.50 33.90 31.83
C LYS A 514 15.49 34.71 30.99
N ASN A 515 16.33 34.03 30.22
CA ASN A 515 17.43 34.65 29.46
C ASN A 515 17.01 35.17 28.09
N ASP A 516 15.84 34.77 27.52
CA ASP A 516 15.33 35.14 26.20
C ASP A 516 13.81 35.36 26.21
N ASN A 517 13.23 35.79 25.09
CA ASN A 517 11.80 35.89 24.85
C ASN A 517 11.12 34.52 24.73
N ILE A 518 11.22 33.71 25.79
CA ILE A 518 10.55 32.42 25.89
C ILE A 518 9.25 32.59 26.64
N LEU A 519 8.15 32.04 26.09
CA LEU A 519 6.85 32.02 26.75
C LEU A 519 6.79 30.77 27.66
N ILE A 520 6.50 31.01 28.96
CA ILE A 520 6.33 29.96 29.95
C ILE A 520 4.84 29.59 29.98
N ASN A 521 4.50 28.42 29.49
CA ASN A 521 3.10 27.95 29.46
C ASN A 521 2.63 27.43 30.84
N ASN A 522 3.50 26.71 31.55
CA ASN A 522 3.16 26.14 32.86
C ASN A 522 4.40 25.98 33.72
N ILE A 523 4.23 26.14 35.03
CA ILE A 523 5.23 25.82 36.05
C ILE A 523 4.62 24.82 37.03
N ALA A 524 5.34 23.74 37.30
CA ALA A 524 4.95 22.73 38.28
C ALA A 524 6.10 22.45 39.25
N ILE A 525 5.79 22.33 40.53
CA ILE A 525 6.77 21.94 41.56
C ILE A 525 6.35 20.62 42.17
N TYR A 526 7.31 19.70 42.27
CA TYR A 526 7.14 18.35 42.80
C TYR A 526 8.05 18.15 44.00
N ASN A 527 7.58 17.38 44.98
CA ASN A 527 8.42 16.88 46.06
C ASN A 527 9.29 15.70 45.61
N VAL A 528 10.15 15.20 46.50
CA VAL A 528 11.05 14.05 46.21
C VAL A 528 10.32 12.73 45.90
N LEU A 529 9.05 12.61 46.28
CA LEU A 529 8.19 11.46 45.98
C LEU A 529 7.47 11.61 44.63
N GLY A 530 7.73 12.69 43.86
CA GLY A 530 7.06 12.95 42.58
C GLY A 530 5.64 13.50 42.71
N GLN A 531 5.19 13.88 43.90
CA GLN A 531 3.86 14.46 44.09
C GLN A 531 3.88 15.95 43.72
N LEU A 532 2.89 16.39 42.93
CA LEU A 532 2.70 17.78 42.56
C LEU A 532 2.27 18.59 43.80
N VAL A 533 3.05 19.61 44.18
CA VAL A 533 2.80 20.47 45.35
C VAL A 533 2.38 21.91 44.94
N ILE A 534 2.85 22.41 43.82
CA ILE A 534 2.43 23.71 43.23
C ILE A 534 2.25 23.53 41.72
N SER A 535 1.14 24.10 41.18
CA SER A 535 0.91 24.18 39.75
C SER A 535 0.46 25.59 39.37
N ILE A 536 1.10 26.19 38.38
CA ILE A 536 0.81 27.55 37.91
C ILE A 536 0.61 27.41 36.38
N PRO A 537 -0.65 27.30 35.91
CA PRO A 537 -0.97 27.34 34.48
C PRO A 537 -0.87 28.80 33.97
N ASN A 538 -0.62 28.94 32.65
CA ASN A 538 -0.50 30.26 32.00
C ASN A 538 0.54 31.18 32.66
N ALA A 539 1.75 30.66 32.87
CA ALA A 539 2.78 31.30 33.67
C ALA A 539 3.64 32.32 32.88
N GLU A 540 3.14 32.91 31.81
CA GLU A 540 3.85 33.84 30.90
C GLU A 540 4.49 35.04 31.59
N SER A 541 3.87 35.55 32.61
CA SER A 541 4.27 36.75 33.39
C SER A 541 4.86 36.41 34.76
N VAL A 542 4.97 35.11 35.12
CA VAL A 542 5.44 34.70 36.43
C VAL A 542 6.95 34.89 36.57
N GLN A 543 7.36 35.70 37.53
CA GLN A 543 8.76 35.94 37.87
C GLN A 543 9.11 35.43 39.28
N ASN A 544 8.12 35.17 40.11
CA ASN A 544 8.33 34.65 41.46
C ASN A 544 7.22 33.68 41.85
N ILE A 545 7.57 32.74 42.70
CA ILE A 545 6.68 31.70 43.22
C ILE A 545 6.75 31.73 44.76
N ASP A 546 5.60 31.78 45.40
CA ASP A 546 5.50 31.64 46.85
C ASP A 546 5.66 30.18 47.24
N VAL A 547 6.77 29.86 47.89
CA VAL A 547 7.11 28.54 48.41
C VAL A 547 7.06 28.47 49.93
N SER A 548 6.53 29.52 50.62
CA SER A 548 6.48 29.62 52.07
C SER A 548 5.70 28.51 52.76
N LYS A 549 4.74 27.89 52.03
CA LYS A 549 3.90 26.79 52.53
C LYS A 549 4.55 25.40 52.36
N LEU A 550 5.67 25.31 51.67
CA LEU A 550 6.39 24.07 51.51
C LEU A 550 7.20 23.77 52.75
N THR A 551 7.27 22.49 53.12
CA THR A 551 8.15 22.01 54.20
C THR A 551 9.62 22.07 53.77
N GLU A 552 10.52 22.18 54.73
CA GLU A 552 11.96 22.08 54.47
C GLU A 552 12.30 20.81 53.70
N GLY A 553 13.11 20.94 52.66
CA GLY A 553 13.49 19.79 51.85
C GLY A 553 13.86 20.12 50.41
N GLN A 554 14.11 19.08 49.63
CA GLN A 554 14.42 19.18 48.18
C GLN A 554 13.16 19.08 47.34
N TYR A 555 13.07 19.95 46.33
CA TYR A 555 11.96 20.01 45.36
C TYR A 555 12.48 20.09 43.95
N PHE A 556 11.66 19.64 42.98
CA PHE A 556 11.91 19.75 41.55
C PHE A 556 10.94 20.74 40.94
N ILE A 557 11.46 21.75 40.26
CA ILE A 557 10.66 22.67 39.44
C ILE A 557 10.75 22.25 37.99
N VAL A 558 9.60 22.12 37.36
CA VAL A 558 9.42 21.78 35.94
C VAL A 558 8.76 22.97 35.26
N ILE A 559 9.39 23.48 34.21
CA ILE A 559 8.90 24.59 33.40
C ILE A 559 8.59 24.07 32.00
N LYS A 560 7.33 24.22 31.57
CA LYS A 560 6.87 23.90 30.22
C LYS A 560 6.79 25.19 29.41
N THR A 561 7.41 25.18 28.24
CA THR A 561 7.44 26.29 27.29
C THR A 561 7.00 25.84 25.91
N GLU A 562 6.89 26.76 24.98
CA GLU A 562 6.69 26.50 23.54
C GLU A 562 7.85 25.68 22.91
N LYS A 563 9.07 25.77 23.49
CA LYS A 563 10.28 25.09 22.97
C LYS A 563 10.54 23.73 23.61
N GLY A 564 9.84 23.36 24.68
CA GLY A 564 10.04 22.09 25.38
C GLY A 564 9.82 22.17 26.89
N ILE A 565 10.17 21.09 27.59
CA ILE A 565 10.06 20.96 29.04
C ILE A 565 11.47 20.97 29.65
N SER A 566 11.68 21.80 30.65
CA SER A 566 12.94 21.88 31.37
C SER A 566 12.72 21.71 32.86
N ASN A 567 13.70 21.15 33.57
CA ASN A 567 13.59 20.95 35.01
C ASN A 567 14.91 21.26 35.75
N THR A 568 14.77 21.63 36.99
CA THR A 568 15.91 21.75 37.91
C THR A 568 15.45 21.51 39.34
N LYS A 569 16.40 21.39 40.26
CA LYS A 569 16.13 21.21 41.68
C LYS A 569 16.42 22.46 42.49
N PHE A 570 15.64 22.71 43.53
CA PHE A 570 15.94 23.72 44.55
C PHE A 570 15.72 23.13 45.96
N ILE A 571 16.32 23.80 46.92
CA ILE A 571 16.21 23.44 48.36
C ILE A 571 15.33 24.51 49.02
N LYS A 572 14.33 24.07 49.79
CA LYS A 572 13.51 24.89 50.67
C LYS A 572 14.09 24.78 52.10
N ASN A 573 14.40 25.94 52.68
CA ASN A 573 14.77 26.05 54.09
C ASN A 573 13.56 26.15 54.98
#